data_267c9baceb49ba59461fc65a75b024e9
#
_entry.id   267c9baceb49ba59461fc65a75b024e9
#
_cell.length_a   1.000
_cell.length_b   1.000
_cell.length_c   1.000
_cell.angle_alpha   90.00
_cell.angle_beta   90.00
_cell.angle_gamma   90.00
#
_symmetry.space_group_name_H-M   'P 1'
#
loop_
_entity.id
_entity.type
_entity.pdbx_description
1 polymer ?
#
loop_
_entity_poly.entity_id
_entity_poly.type
_entity_poly.pdbx_seq_one_letter_code
_entity_poly.pdbx_strand_id
1 'polypeptide(L)'
;MRLPLHLLLLLSGWIAGSLANIQEDAVREFFAQDETLGPPTTSTHTNNWAVLVCASRYWFNYRHMANALGMYRTVKRLGIPDSNIILMLGDDAACNPRNKFPGSVYAEKGCKLDLYGDNVEVDYRGYEVTVENFIRLLTGRVDPSVPRSKRLLTDDRSNIFIYMTGHGGNEFLKFQDTEEISAFDIADAFAQMHEKRRYNEIFFMIDTCQANTMYSKFYSPNVLATGSSLLDENSYSHENDPDLGIAVIDSYTHYVLEYLEGINKTSPLTMQDLFDHYDVEKIRSHPGVRSDLFKRPVESALITDFFGGVAQVEVMQNVADIAADLAPADEEETILHLTRAPKIDAVAPRNMSLEQHTEVSSWGGTWRICRSWVGLGLVGGLVGWVGTR
;
A
#
# COMPACT_ATOMS: atom_id res chain seq x y z
N MET A 1 52.69 -7.72 43.05
CA MET A 1 51.83 -6.52 43.17
C MET A 1 50.51 -6.85 42.46
N ARG A 2 49.42 -7.15 43.22
CA ARG A 2 48.12 -7.47 42.61
C ARG A 2 47.33 -6.17 42.47
N LEU A 3 47.02 -5.76 41.25
CA LEU A 3 46.12 -4.60 41.03
C LEU A 3 44.75 -4.93 41.63
N PRO A 4 44.09 -4.00 42.30
CA PRO A 4 42.79 -4.23 42.89
C PRO A 4 41.72 -4.36 41.78
N LEU A 5 40.87 -5.35 41.96
CA LEU A 5 39.81 -5.74 41.00
C LEU A 5 38.90 -4.57 40.60
N HIS A 6 38.71 -3.57 41.44
CA HIS A 6 37.96 -2.36 41.17
C HIS A 6 38.59 -1.47 40.10
N LEU A 7 39.92 -1.49 39.98
CA LEU A 7 40.60 -0.68 38.93
C LEU A 7 40.45 -1.30 37.55
N LEU A 8 40.37 -2.61 37.46
CA LEU A 8 40.10 -3.36 36.22
C LEU A 8 38.65 -3.15 35.73
N LEU A 9 37.66 -3.10 36.62
CA LEU A 9 36.26 -2.80 36.28
C LEU A 9 36.04 -1.38 35.82
N LEU A 10 36.74 -0.40 36.41
CA LEU A 10 36.70 0.99 35.97
C LEU A 10 37.35 1.19 34.60
N LEU A 11 38.51 0.53 34.36
CA LEU A 11 39.16 0.58 33.05
C LEU A 11 38.31 -0.08 31.93
N SER A 12 37.65 -1.21 32.23
CA SER A 12 36.75 -1.87 31.25
C SER A 12 35.51 -1.03 30.94
N GLY A 13 34.96 -0.31 31.92
CA GLY A 13 33.84 0.63 31.69
C GLY A 13 34.24 1.84 30.82
N TRP A 14 35.46 2.35 31.01
CA TRP A 14 36.00 3.46 30.19
C TRP A 14 36.27 3.04 28.76
N ILE A 15 36.83 1.85 28.53
CA ILE A 15 37.11 1.31 27.19
C ILE A 15 35.80 1.03 26.46
N ALA A 16 34.80 0.44 27.12
CA ALA A 16 33.48 0.18 26.52
C ALA A 16 32.73 1.48 26.16
N GLY A 17 32.77 2.50 27.02
CA GLY A 17 32.20 3.81 26.74
C GLY A 17 32.91 4.54 25.60
N SER A 18 34.24 4.43 25.49
CA SER A 18 35.00 5.01 24.42
C SER A 18 34.76 4.37 23.06
N LEU A 19 34.57 3.02 23.02
CA LEU A 19 34.25 2.30 21.79
C LEU A 19 32.81 2.61 21.31
N ALA A 20 31.85 2.76 22.22
CA ALA A 20 30.49 3.13 21.88
C ALA A 20 30.42 4.53 21.25
N ASN A 21 31.17 5.51 21.84
CA ASN A 21 31.24 6.86 21.28
C ASN A 21 31.89 6.90 19.91
N ILE A 22 32.95 6.13 19.66
CA ILE A 22 33.62 6.06 18.33
C ILE A 22 32.66 5.50 17.27
N GLN A 23 31.83 4.53 17.65
CA GLN A 23 30.84 3.97 16.72
C GLN A 23 29.68 4.94 16.45
N GLU A 24 29.23 5.69 17.45
CA GLU A 24 28.23 6.75 17.29
C GLU A 24 28.75 7.90 16.44
N ASP A 25 30.00 8.33 16.65
CA ASP A 25 30.60 9.41 15.88
C ASP A 25 30.85 8.98 14.42
N ALA A 26 31.26 7.76 14.15
CA ALA A 26 31.42 7.23 12.79
C ALA A 26 30.07 7.12 12.05
N VAL A 27 29.00 6.74 12.74
CA VAL A 27 27.65 6.73 12.19
C VAL A 27 27.16 8.15 11.92
N ARG A 28 27.39 9.08 12.83
CA ARG A 28 27.07 10.51 12.63
C ARG A 28 27.84 11.12 11.46
N GLU A 29 29.14 10.81 11.35
CA GLU A 29 29.99 11.30 10.27
C GLU A 29 29.56 10.73 8.90
N PHE A 30 29.15 9.46 8.84
CA PHE A 30 28.59 8.84 7.65
C PHE A 30 27.29 9.54 7.20
N PHE A 31 26.39 9.85 8.10
CA PHE A 31 25.17 10.59 7.79
C PHE A 31 25.38 12.09 7.55
N ALA A 32 26.38 12.71 8.18
CA ALA A 32 26.74 14.11 7.96
C ALA A 32 27.43 14.35 6.60
N GLN A 33 28.12 13.35 6.05
CA GLN A 33 28.66 13.42 4.70
C GLN A 33 27.56 13.46 3.64
N ASP A 34 26.41 12.87 3.92
CA ASP A 34 25.24 12.90 3.03
C ASP A 34 24.54 14.28 3.01
N GLU A 35 24.60 15.04 4.12
CA GLU A 35 24.06 16.41 4.19
C GLU A 35 24.90 17.45 3.42
N THR A 36 26.17 17.16 3.12
CA THR A 36 27.07 18.08 2.39
C THR A 36 26.99 17.94 0.87
N LEU A 37 26.29 16.92 0.36
CA LEU A 37 26.18 16.63 -1.08
C LEU A 37 25.04 17.34 -1.80
N GLY A 38 24.32 18.27 -1.16
CA GLY A 38 23.10 18.87 -1.69
C GLY A 38 21.89 17.93 -1.57
N PRO A 39 20.70 18.37 -1.93
CA PRO A 39 19.53 17.49 -1.86
C PRO A 39 19.78 16.26 -2.75
N PRO A 40 19.56 15.04 -2.23
CA PRO A 40 19.80 13.82 -2.98
C PRO A 40 18.96 13.83 -4.26
N THR A 41 19.61 13.65 -5.40
CA THR A 41 18.92 13.57 -6.70
C THR A 41 18.28 12.21 -6.94
N THR A 42 18.68 11.19 -6.17
CA THR A 42 18.16 9.83 -6.25
C THR A 42 17.57 9.42 -4.91
N SER A 43 16.42 8.75 -4.94
CA SER A 43 15.84 8.18 -3.74
C SER A 43 16.68 7.01 -3.21
N THR A 44 16.94 7.00 -1.90
CA THR A 44 17.69 5.93 -1.20
C THR A 44 16.76 4.83 -0.68
N HIS A 45 15.48 4.84 -1.09
CA HIS A 45 14.50 3.87 -0.61
C HIS A 45 14.81 2.43 -1.07
N THR A 46 14.40 1.47 -0.26
CA THR A 46 14.64 0.04 -0.52
C THR A 46 13.37 -0.73 -0.84
N ASN A 47 12.21 -0.14 -0.56
CA ASN A 47 10.91 -0.76 -0.83
C ASN A 47 9.82 0.30 -1.00
N ASN A 48 8.81 -0.05 -1.79
CA ASN A 48 7.62 0.78 -1.99
C ASN A 48 6.40 0.09 -1.40
N TRP A 49 5.52 0.91 -0.85
CA TRP A 49 4.23 0.51 -0.31
C TRP A 49 3.12 1.36 -0.92
N ALA A 50 1.95 0.78 -1.05
CA ALA A 50 0.74 1.51 -1.45
C ALA A 50 -0.37 1.31 -0.41
N VAL A 51 -1.04 2.41 -0.02
CA VAL A 51 -2.26 2.40 0.80
C VAL A 51 -3.36 3.04 -0.03
N LEU A 52 -4.33 2.24 -0.45
CA LEU A 52 -5.37 2.63 -1.39
C LEU A 52 -6.73 2.56 -0.71
N VAL A 53 -7.40 3.69 -0.60
CA VAL A 53 -8.63 3.82 0.20
C VAL A 53 -9.79 4.30 -0.66
N CYS A 54 -10.79 3.44 -0.84
CA CYS A 54 -12.14 3.84 -1.22
C CYS A 54 -12.97 3.99 0.05
N ALA A 55 -13.21 5.23 0.47
CA ALA A 55 -13.91 5.54 1.70
C ALA A 55 -15.44 5.47 1.58
N SER A 56 -15.99 5.35 0.37
CA SER A 56 -17.42 5.44 0.09
C SER A 56 -18.14 4.09 0.12
N ARG A 57 -19.43 4.13 0.50
CA ARG A 57 -20.39 3.01 0.40
C ARG A 57 -21.46 3.31 -0.62
N TYR A 58 -22.28 2.31 -0.86
CA TYR A 58 -23.48 2.32 -1.70
C TYR A 58 -23.22 2.31 -3.20
N TRP A 59 -24.16 1.71 -3.93
CA TRP A 59 -24.06 1.49 -5.37
C TRP A 59 -23.80 2.75 -6.20
N PHE A 60 -24.39 3.89 -5.86
CA PHE A 60 -24.19 5.13 -6.60
C PHE A 60 -22.77 5.72 -6.49
N ASN A 61 -21.95 5.18 -5.58
CA ASN A 61 -20.53 5.50 -5.41
C ASN A 61 -19.58 4.46 -6.06
N TYR A 62 -20.11 3.66 -6.96
CA TYR A 62 -19.35 2.65 -7.72
C TYR A 62 -18.04 3.20 -8.27
N ARG A 63 -18.04 4.41 -8.81
CA ARG A 63 -16.86 5.08 -9.39
C ARG A 63 -15.69 5.19 -8.42
N HIS A 64 -15.93 5.45 -7.14
CA HIS A 64 -14.86 5.54 -6.14
C HIS A 64 -14.18 4.19 -5.92
N MET A 65 -14.93 3.10 -6.01
CA MET A 65 -14.35 1.76 -5.95
C MET A 65 -13.53 1.46 -7.21
N ALA A 66 -14.04 1.83 -8.38
CA ALA A 66 -13.30 1.69 -9.63
C ALA A 66 -12.01 2.55 -9.63
N ASN A 67 -12.04 3.76 -9.05
CA ASN A 67 -10.85 4.59 -8.86
C ASN A 67 -9.77 3.84 -8.06
N ALA A 68 -10.11 3.32 -6.88
CA ALA A 68 -9.17 2.61 -6.02
C ALA A 68 -8.65 1.32 -6.66
N LEU A 69 -9.50 0.56 -7.33
CA LEU A 69 -9.13 -0.67 -8.04
C LEU A 69 -8.24 -0.37 -9.26
N GLY A 70 -8.47 0.74 -9.97
CA GLY A 70 -7.61 1.20 -11.05
C GLY A 70 -6.19 1.52 -10.55
N MET A 71 -6.08 2.21 -9.42
CA MET A 71 -4.79 2.47 -8.76
C MET A 71 -4.13 1.18 -8.29
N TYR A 72 -4.88 0.24 -7.67
CA TYR A 72 -4.38 -1.08 -7.27
C TYR A 72 -3.76 -1.83 -8.45
N ARG A 73 -4.49 -1.92 -9.57
CA ARG A 73 -3.99 -2.56 -10.79
C ARG A 73 -2.70 -1.87 -11.28
N THR A 74 -2.65 -0.56 -11.25
CA THR A 74 -1.51 0.23 -11.74
C THR A 74 -0.26 -0.01 -10.90
N VAL A 75 -0.32 0.10 -9.57
CA VAL A 75 0.84 -0.13 -8.70
C VAL A 75 1.31 -1.58 -8.76
N LYS A 76 0.39 -2.55 -8.88
CA LYS A 76 0.70 -3.96 -9.05
C LYS A 76 1.40 -4.22 -10.39
N ARG A 77 0.90 -3.65 -11.49
CA ARG A 77 1.50 -3.73 -12.84
C ARG A 77 2.92 -3.14 -12.85
N LEU A 78 3.13 -2.03 -12.17
CA LEU A 78 4.42 -1.37 -12.07
C LEU A 78 5.39 -2.08 -11.10
N GLY A 79 4.93 -3.04 -10.29
CA GLY A 79 5.76 -3.99 -9.59
C GLY A 79 5.75 -3.92 -8.06
N ILE A 80 4.86 -3.14 -7.43
CA ILE A 80 4.65 -3.26 -5.99
C ILE A 80 4.00 -4.63 -5.73
N PRO A 81 4.60 -5.49 -4.90
CA PRO A 81 4.02 -6.80 -4.57
C PRO A 81 2.77 -6.65 -3.71
N ASP A 82 1.81 -7.58 -3.81
CA ASP A 82 0.56 -7.54 -3.03
C ASP A 82 0.82 -7.44 -1.52
N SER A 83 1.88 -8.06 -1.02
CA SER A 83 2.28 -7.94 0.39
C SER A 83 2.59 -6.51 0.85
N ASN A 84 2.83 -5.60 -0.08
CA ASN A 84 3.14 -4.19 0.16
C ASN A 84 2.01 -3.26 -0.30
N ILE A 85 0.87 -3.80 -0.69
CA ILE A 85 -0.32 -3.02 -1.04
C ILE A 85 -1.36 -3.26 0.05
N ILE A 86 -1.89 -2.20 0.64
CA ILE A 86 -3.02 -2.23 1.55
C ILE A 86 -4.21 -1.64 0.82
N LEU A 87 -5.19 -2.47 0.50
CA LEU A 87 -6.41 -2.06 -0.18
C LEU A 87 -7.60 -2.04 0.80
N MET A 88 -8.20 -0.86 0.95
CA MET A 88 -9.35 -0.60 1.82
C MET A 88 -10.56 -0.23 0.97
N LEU A 89 -11.60 -1.07 0.92
CA LEU A 89 -12.83 -0.83 0.16
C LEU A 89 -14.04 -0.74 1.08
N GLY A 90 -14.65 0.44 1.18
CA GLY A 90 -15.81 0.70 2.05
C GLY A 90 -17.07 -0.07 1.69
N ASP A 91 -17.16 -0.59 0.46
CA ASP A 91 -18.28 -1.42 -0.01
C ASP A 91 -17.77 -2.49 -1.00
N ASP A 92 -18.68 -3.34 -1.48
CA ASP A 92 -18.41 -4.36 -2.50
C ASP A 92 -19.35 -4.17 -3.71
N ALA A 93 -18.92 -3.33 -4.66
CA ALA A 93 -19.70 -3.12 -5.90
C ALA A 93 -19.69 -4.35 -6.80
N ALA A 94 -18.67 -5.21 -6.74
CA ALA A 94 -18.59 -6.42 -7.55
C ALA A 94 -19.73 -7.40 -7.19
N CYS A 95 -20.06 -7.53 -5.91
CA CYS A 95 -21.11 -8.41 -5.40
C CYS A 95 -22.46 -7.68 -5.17
N ASN A 96 -22.57 -6.41 -5.58
CA ASN A 96 -23.83 -5.67 -5.39
C ASN A 96 -24.95 -6.25 -6.28
N PRO A 97 -26.17 -6.44 -5.74
CA PRO A 97 -27.32 -6.96 -6.52
C PRO A 97 -27.72 -6.12 -7.74
N ARG A 98 -27.33 -4.83 -7.79
CA ARG A 98 -27.56 -3.94 -8.93
C ARG A 98 -26.51 -4.10 -10.03
N ASN A 99 -25.41 -4.78 -9.74
CA ASN A 99 -24.36 -4.98 -10.72
C ASN A 99 -24.84 -5.96 -11.81
N LYS A 100 -24.90 -5.46 -13.05
CA LYS A 100 -25.27 -6.29 -14.23
C LYS A 100 -24.18 -7.34 -14.52
N PHE A 101 -22.95 -7.10 -14.08
CA PHE A 101 -21.78 -7.95 -14.28
C PHE A 101 -21.26 -8.45 -12.91
N PRO A 102 -21.96 -9.42 -12.27
CA PRO A 102 -21.59 -9.89 -10.93
C PRO A 102 -20.15 -10.41 -10.87
N GLY A 103 -19.40 -9.96 -9.88
CA GLY A 103 -18.00 -10.34 -9.69
C GLY A 103 -16.99 -9.46 -10.41
N SER A 104 -17.45 -8.46 -11.18
CA SER A 104 -16.56 -7.59 -11.97
C SER A 104 -16.79 -6.10 -11.65
N VAL A 105 -15.76 -5.30 -11.86
CA VAL A 105 -15.80 -3.82 -11.77
C VAL A 105 -15.09 -3.23 -12.98
N TYR A 106 -15.74 -2.32 -13.68
CA TYR A 106 -15.21 -1.68 -14.89
C TYR A 106 -15.11 -0.15 -14.70
N ALA A 107 -14.04 0.46 -15.19
CA ALA A 107 -13.84 1.91 -15.15
C ALA A 107 -14.21 2.62 -16.47
N GLU A 108 -14.61 1.86 -17.47
CA GLU A 108 -14.94 2.40 -18.81
C GLU A 108 -16.15 1.70 -19.43
N LYS A 109 -16.80 2.41 -20.35
CA LYS A 109 -17.91 1.85 -21.15
C LYS A 109 -17.46 0.64 -21.96
N GLY A 110 -18.36 -0.34 -22.06
CA GLY A 110 -18.15 -1.53 -22.88
C GLY A 110 -17.33 -2.63 -22.19
N CYS A 111 -17.11 -2.53 -20.89
CA CYS A 111 -16.61 -3.61 -20.03
C CYS A 111 -15.32 -4.28 -20.54
N LYS A 112 -14.38 -3.49 -21.03
CA LYS A 112 -13.17 -4.01 -21.69
C LYS A 112 -12.15 -4.60 -20.72
N LEU A 113 -12.04 -4.03 -19.50
CA LEU A 113 -11.06 -4.43 -18.51
C LEU A 113 -11.73 -4.58 -17.15
N ASP A 114 -11.80 -5.80 -16.65
CA ASP A 114 -12.23 -6.05 -15.28
C ASP A 114 -11.14 -5.66 -14.30
N LEU A 115 -11.44 -4.70 -13.44
CA LEU A 115 -10.54 -4.22 -12.40
C LEU A 115 -10.56 -5.08 -11.14
N TYR A 116 -11.66 -5.83 -10.91
CA TYR A 116 -11.80 -6.65 -9.71
C TYR A 116 -11.14 -8.01 -9.88
N GLY A 117 -11.49 -8.77 -10.92
CA GLY A 117 -10.87 -10.04 -11.29
C GLY A 117 -10.61 -11.02 -10.15
N ASP A 118 -9.89 -12.13 -10.46
CA ASP A 118 -9.60 -13.20 -9.49
C ASP A 118 -8.41 -12.89 -8.55
N ASN A 119 -7.64 -11.84 -8.84
CA ASN A 119 -6.35 -11.58 -8.21
C ASN A 119 -6.31 -10.30 -7.36
N VAL A 120 -7.47 -9.76 -6.96
CA VAL A 120 -7.53 -8.58 -6.09
C VAL A 120 -7.57 -9.02 -4.64
N GLU A 121 -6.58 -8.60 -3.87
CA GLU A 121 -6.53 -8.78 -2.42
C GLU A 121 -7.07 -7.53 -1.72
N VAL A 122 -8.20 -7.66 -1.05
CA VAL A 122 -8.80 -6.57 -0.26
C VAL A 122 -8.54 -6.82 1.21
N ASP A 123 -7.75 -5.97 1.84
CA ASP A 123 -7.32 -6.13 3.22
C ASP A 123 -8.36 -5.65 4.23
N TYR A 124 -9.02 -4.53 3.96
CA TYR A 124 -10.09 -3.99 4.79
C TYR A 124 -11.36 -3.84 3.97
N ARG A 125 -12.44 -4.48 4.43
CA ARG A 125 -13.72 -4.53 3.70
C ARG A 125 -14.86 -3.92 4.51
N GLY A 126 -15.73 -3.17 3.84
CA GLY A 126 -16.98 -2.69 4.43
C GLY A 126 -16.75 -1.98 5.76
N TYR A 127 -17.31 -2.45 6.84
CA TYR A 127 -17.21 -1.82 8.16
C TYR A 127 -15.81 -1.81 8.79
N GLU A 128 -14.84 -2.50 8.23
CA GLU A 128 -13.44 -2.37 8.66
C GLU A 128 -12.79 -1.07 8.14
N VAL A 129 -13.39 -0.44 7.12
CA VAL A 129 -12.89 0.82 6.55
C VAL A 129 -13.40 1.99 7.38
N THR A 130 -12.69 2.30 8.44
CA THR A 130 -12.97 3.38 9.40
C THR A 130 -11.80 4.34 9.50
N VAL A 131 -12.07 5.57 9.94
CA VAL A 131 -11.03 6.57 10.24
C VAL A 131 -10.04 6.01 11.28
N GLU A 132 -10.56 5.35 12.33
CA GLU A 132 -9.72 4.75 13.37
C GLU A 132 -8.75 3.70 12.79
N ASN A 133 -9.24 2.75 11.98
CA ASN A 133 -8.41 1.72 11.39
C ASN A 133 -7.38 2.30 10.43
N PHE A 134 -7.75 3.32 9.64
CA PHE A 134 -6.81 4.00 8.75
C PHE A 134 -5.69 4.70 9.54
N ILE A 135 -6.00 5.47 10.57
CA ILE A 135 -4.99 6.14 11.40
C ILE A 135 -4.12 5.13 12.16
N ARG A 136 -4.71 4.04 12.69
CA ARG A 136 -3.95 2.96 13.33
C ARG A 136 -2.99 2.27 12.36
N LEU A 137 -3.44 2.04 11.12
CA LEU A 137 -2.61 1.46 10.05
C LEU A 137 -1.38 2.34 9.79
N LEU A 138 -1.58 3.62 9.49
CA LEU A 138 -0.50 4.57 9.20
C LEU A 138 0.50 4.67 10.36
N THR A 139 0.00 4.82 11.56
CA THR A 139 0.82 5.04 12.76
C THR A 139 1.41 3.75 13.36
N GLY A 140 1.15 2.59 12.75
CA GLY A 140 1.67 1.28 13.20
C GLY A 140 1.08 0.81 14.52
N ARG A 141 -0.15 1.23 14.86
CA ARG A 141 -0.88 0.83 16.07
C ARG A 141 -1.87 -0.31 15.82
N VAL A 142 -1.63 -1.12 14.80
CA VAL A 142 -2.37 -2.35 14.55
C VAL A 142 -1.83 -3.45 15.44
N ASP A 143 -2.72 -4.22 16.07
CA ASP A 143 -2.34 -5.30 16.99
C ASP A 143 -1.46 -6.35 16.28
N PRO A 144 -0.38 -6.84 16.90
CA PRO A 144 0.49 -7.85 16.33
C PRO A 144 -0.20 -9.19 15.96
N SER A 145 -1.36 -9.50 16.55
CA SER A 145 -2.16 -10.69 16.21
C SER A 145 -2.90 -10.56 14.86
N VAL A 146 -3.05 -9.32 14.35
CA VAL A 146 -3.65 -9.07 13.02
C VAL A 146 -2.69 -9.58 11.94
N PRO A 147 -3.19 -10.26 10.89
CA PRO A 147 -2.37 -10.77 9.79
C PRO A 147 -1.41 -9.72 9.20
N ARG A 148 -0.23 -10.17 8.79
CA ARG A 148 0.80 -9.27 8.22
C ARG A 148 0.30 -8.49 7.01
N SER A 149 -0.54 -9.09 6.16
CA SER A 149 -1.15 -8.44 5.00
C SER A 149 -2.00 -7.21 5.35
N LYS A 150 -2.54 -7.15 6.57
CA LYS A 150 -3.32 -6.00 7.07
C LYS A 150 -2.47 -4.97 7.82
N ARG A 151 -1.15 -5.06 7.81
CA ARG A 151 -0.26 -4.16 8.55
C ARG A 151 0.69 -3.44 7.62
N LEU A 152 0.77 -2.14 7.74
CA LEU A 152 1.77 -1.32 7.04
C LEU A 152 3.12 -1.48 7.75
N LEU A 153 3.96 -2.39 7.25
CA LEU A 153 5.24 -2.77 7.89
C LEU A 153 6.40 -1.98 7.28
N THR A 154 6.27 -0.67 7.25
CA THR A 154 7.24 0.26 6.68
C THR A 154 8.29 0.70 7.68
N ASP A 155 9.44 1.15 7.16
CA ASP A 155 10.58 1.70 7.90
C ASP A 155 11.04 3.05 7.28
N ASP A 156 12.17 3.58 7.75
CA ASP A 156 12.75 4.84 7.28
C ASP A 156 13.35 4.78 5.87
N ARG A 157 13.33 3.62 5.20
CA ARG A 157 13.74 3.42 3.81
C ARG A 157 12.58 3.05 2.89
N SER A 158 11.36 3.17 3.38
CA SER A 158 10.15 2.87 2.62
C SER A 158 9.56 4.12 1.99
N ASN A 159 9.33 4.11 0.68
CA ASN A 159 8.46 5.10 0.05
C ASN A 159 7.01 4.61 0.10
N ILE A 160 6.09 5.52 0.37
CA ILE A 160 4.68 5.18 0.55
C ILE A 160 3.83 6.00 -0.40
N PHE A 161 3.10 5.34 -1.28
CA PHE A 161 2.01 5.95 -2.04
C PHE A 161 0.71 5.80 -1.27
N ILE A 162 0.03 6.90 -0.95
CA ILE A 162 -1.27 6.92 -0.29
C ILE A 162 -2.27 7.55 -1.27
N TYR A 163 -3.27 6.76 -1.67
CA TYR A 163 -4.37 7.22 -2.51
C TYR A 163 -5.68 7.13 -1.75
N MET A 164 -6.46 8.21 -1.77
CA MET A 164 -7.77 8.26 -1.13
C MET A 164 -8.82 8.77 -2.10
N THR A 165 -10.01 8.16 -2.10
CA THR A 165 -11.14 8.60 -2.93
C THR A 165 -12.45 8.44 -2.18
N GLY A 166 -13.37 9.38 -2.42
CA GLY A 166 -14.67 9.40 -1.78
C GLY A 166 -15.34 10.77 -1.87
N HIS A 167 -16.43 10.97 -1.11
CA HIS A 167 -17.02 12.27 -0.91
C HIS A 167 -16.25 13.06 0.14
N GLY A 168 -16.10 14.36 -0.08
CA GLY A 168 -15.45 15.25 0.87
C GLY A 168 -15.86 16.70 0.66
N GLY A 169 -15.17 17.58 1.36
CA GLY A 169 -15.35 19.02 1.34
C GLY A 169 -14.13 19.72 1.91
N ASN A 170 -14.33 20.94 2.38
CA ASN A 170 -13.24 21.74 2.93
C ASN A 170 -12.61 21.06 4.16
N GLU A 171 -11.36 20.59 4.00
CA GLU A 171 -10.53 19.96 5.02
C GLU A 171 -11.08 18.64 5.60
N PHE A 172 -11.97 17.93 4.89
CA PHE A 172 -12.42 16.60 5.30
C PHE A 172 -12.72 15.64 4.15
N LEU A 173 -12.57 14.33 4.41
CA LEU A 173 -13.07 13.23 3.59
C LEU A 173 -14.04 12.37 4.41
N LYS A 174 -15.19 12.02 3.83
CA LYS A 174 -16.16 11.14 4.46
C LYS A 174 -15.73 9.69 4.40
N PHE A 175 -15.90 8.98 5.51
CA PHE A 175 -15.80 7.53 5.59
C PHE A 175 -17.20 6.93 5.76
N GLN A 176 -17.67 6.26 4.71
CA GLN A 176 -18.96 5.54 4.64
C GLN A 176 -20.18 6.39 5.04
N ASP A 177 -20.12 7.72 4.90
CA ASP A 177 -21.14 8.69 5.33
C ASP A 177 -21.46 8.69 6.84
N THR A 178 -20.68 7.99 7.65
CA THR A 178 -20.84 7.90 9.12
C THR A 178 -19.75 8.59 9.92
N GLU A 179 -18.57 8.72 9.32
CA GLU A 179 -17.40 9.35 9.93
C GLU A 179 -16.77 10.34 8.94
N GLU A 180 -15.93 11.20 9.44
CA GLU A 180 -15.13 12.13 8.64
C GLU A 180 -13.69 12.14 9.15
N ILE A 181 -12.72 12.04 8.23
CA ILE A 181 -11.32 12.29 8.55
C ILE A 181 -10.98 13.72 8.18
N SER A 182 -10.39 14.48 9.09
CA SER A 182 -9.97 15.84 8.82
C SER A 182 -8.55 15.91 8.25
N ALA A 183 -8.23 17.04 7.61
CA ALA A 183 -6.87 17.37 7.20
C ALA A 183 -5.88 17.35 8.36
N PHE A 184 -6.30 17.72 9.56
CA PHE A 184 -5.50 17.68 10.80
C PHE A 184 -5.18 16.24 11.22
N ASP A 185 -6.16 15.33 11.16
CA ASP A 185 -5.96 13.93 11.55
C ASP A 185 -4.87 13.27 10.68
N ILE A 186 -4.88 13.54 9.36
CA ILE A 186 -3.87 13.03 8.44
C ILE A 186 -2.51 13.69 8.70
N ALA A 187 -2.47 15.01 8.92
CA ALA A 187 -1.24 15.74 9.24
C ALA A 187 -0.56 15.18 10.49
N ASP A 188 -1.34 14.96 11.55
CA ASP A 188 -0.85 14.39 12.81
C ASP A 188 -0.45 12.92 12.68
N ALA A 189 -1.15 12.15 11.83
CA ALA A 189 -0.74 10.79 11.53
C ALA A 189 0.63 10.76 10.82
N PHE A 190 0.86 11.63 9.85
CA PHE A 190 2.17 11.74 9.15
C PHE A 190 3.28 12.21 10.10
N ALA A 191 2.98 13.12 11.03
CA ALA A 191 3.94 13.52 12.05
C ALA A 191 4.34 12.34 12.96
N GLN A 192 3.38 11.54 13.39
CA GLN A 192 3.66 10.31 14.14
C GLN A 192 4.43 9.27 13.33
N MET A 193 4.15 9.15 12.03
CA MET A 193 4.91 8.28 11.12
C MET A 193 6.36 8.75 11.02
N HIS A 194 6.59 10.04 10.86
CA HIS A 194 7.92 10.64 10.79
C HIS A 194 8.71 10.42 12.09
N GLU A 195 8.11 10.72 13.23
CA GLU A 195 8.74 10.52 14.55
C GLU A 195 9.14 9.06 14.79
N LYS A 196 8.31 8.12 14.32
CA LYS A 196 8.55 6.67 14.41
C LYS A 196 9.43 6.11 13.29
N ARG A 197 9.96 6.96 12.41
CA ARG A 197 10.76 6.56 11.23
C ARG A 197 10.09 5.49 10.39
N ARG A 198 8.84 5.76 9.99
CA ARG A 198 8.02 4.80 9.24
C ARG A 198 7.96 5.08 7.74
N TYR A 199 8.68 6.07 7.25
CA TYR A 199 8.79 6.35 5.82
C TYR A 199 10.08 7.12 5.51
N ASN A 200 10.55 6.96 4.29
CA ASN A 200 11.54 7.81 3.64
C ASN A 200 10.83 9.00 2.99
N GLU A 201 9.88 8.72 2.10
CA GLU A 201 9.04 9.72 1.41
C GLU A 201 7.60 9.24 1.35
N ILE A 202 6.65 10.17 1.40
CA ILE A 202 5.23 9.93 1.16
C ILE A 202 4.79 10.70 -0.09
N PHE A 203 4.13 10.00 -1.01
CA PHE A 203 3.31 10.62 -2.04
C PHE A 203 1.84 10.45 -1.68
N PHE A 204 1.17 11.56 -1.38
CA PHE A 204 -0.25 11.60 -1.03
C PHE A 204 -1.05 12.12 -2.23
N MET A 205 -2.02 11.32 -2.67
CA MET A 205 -2.94 11.68 -3.76
C MET A 205 -4.38 11.49 -3.30
N ILE A 206 -5.24 12.48 -3.55
CA ILE A 206 -6.64 12.41 -3.14
C ILE A 206 -7.58 12.90 -4.24
N ASP A 207 -8.63 12.12 -4.50
CA ASP A 207 -9.70 12.46 -5.45
C ASP A 207 -11.04 12.61 -4.71
N THR A 208 -11.42 13.85 -4.48
CA THR A 208 -12.64 14.25 -3.78
C THR A 208 -12.98 15.72 -4.09
N CYS A 209 -14.16 16.18 -3.72
CA CYS A 209 -14.46 17.62 -3.78
C CYS A 209 -13.56 18.39 -2.82
N GLN A 210 -13.06 19.56 -3.24
CA GLN A 210 -12.17 20.44 -2.47
C GLN A 210 -10.87 19.74 -2.01
N ALA A 211 -10.38 18.79 -2.80
CA ALA A 211 -9.32 17.87 -2.48
C ALA A 211 -8.04 18.55 -1.97
N ASN A 212 -7.68 19.71 -2.56
CA ASN A 212 -6.45 20.42 -2.21
C ASN A 212 -6.45 20.96 -0.77
N THR A 213 -7.60 21.06 -0.14
CA THR A 213 -7.70 21.46 1.27
C THR A 213 -7.22 20.38 2.23
N MET A 214 -7.25 19.11 1.81
CA MET A 214 -6.89 17.96 2.65
C MET A 214 -5.41 17.91 3.04
N TYR A 215 -4.53 18.47 2.23
CA TYR A 215 -3.10 18.52 2.56
C TYR A 215 -2.62 19.91 3.02
N SER A 216 -3.55 20.87 3.21
CA SER A 216 -3.23 22.23 3.64
C SER A 216 -2.56 22.27 5.04
N LYS A 217 -2.88 21.29 5.89
CA LYS A 217 -2.39 21.19 7.27
C LYS A 217 -1.13 20.34 7.43
N PHE A 218 -0.61 19.72 6.37
CA PHE A 218 0.60 18.92 6.47
C PHE A 218 1.80 19.79 6.88
N TYR A 219 2.64 19.23 7.75
CA TYR A 219 3.85 19.89 8.25
C TYR A 219 5.04 18.92 8.40
N SER A 220 4.82 17.63 8.12
CA SER A 220 5.88 16.62 8.18
C SER A 220 6.78 16.70 6.95
N PRO A 221 8.09 16.50 7.10
CA PRO A 221 9.03 16.54 5.98
C PRO A 221 8.86 15.33 5.04
N ASN A 222 9.39 15.46 3.83
CA ASN A 222 9.40 14.42 2.78
C ASN A 222 8.00 13.97 2.35
N VAL A 223 7.04 14.88 2.32
CA VAL A 223 5.68 14.63 1.83
C VAL A 223 5.46 15.44 0.57
N LEU A 224 5.12 14.73 -0.52
CA LEU A 224 4.63 15.29 -1.77
C LEU A 224 3.13 15.03 -1.84
N ALA A 225 2.32 16.04 -2.13
CA ALA A 225 0.87 15.88 -2.12
C ALA A 225 0.21 16.46 -3.37
N THR A 226 -0.86 15.80 -3.84
CA THR A 226 -1.69 16.27 -4.94
C THR A 226 -3.17 15.96 -4.70
N GLY A 227 -4.04 16.77 -5.24
CA GLY A 227 -5.49 16.59 -5.12
C GLY A 227 -6.21 17.04 -6.39
N SER A 228 -7.41 16.52 -6.59
CA SER A 228 -8.18 16.67 -7.83
C SER A 228 -8.83 18.04 -8.02
N SER A 229 -9.02 18.86 -6.97
CA SER A 229 -9.83 20.08 -7.03
C SER A 229 -9.45 21.12 -5.98
N LEU A 230 -9.61 22.40 -6.32
CA LEU A 230 -9.39 23.53 -5.41
C LEU A 230 -10.51 23.64 -4.36
N LEU A 231 -10.31 24.57 -3.40
CA LEU A 231 -11.37 25.02 -2.49
C LEU A 231 -12.58 25.52 -3.32
N ASP A 232 -13.78 25.15 -2.89
CA ASP A 232 -15.06 25.45 -3.54
C ASP A 232 -15.28 24.79 -4.91
N GLU A 233 -14.38 23.86 -5.32
CA GLU A 233 -14.55 23.05 -6.52
C GLU A 233 -14.98 21.61 -6.19
N ASN A 234 -15.70 21.02 -7.15
CA ASN A 234 -16.07 19.62 -7.11
C ASN A 234 -15.10 18.76 -7.95
N SER A 235 -14.86 17.52 -7.52
CA SER A 235 -14.38 16.47 -8.41
C SER A 235 -15.57 15.86 -9.16
N TYR A 236 -15.43 15.69 -10.48
CA TYR A 236 -16.52 15.25 -11.36
C TYR A 236 -16.29 13.83 -11.86
N SER A 237 -17.38 13.09 -11.98
CA SER A 237 -17.36 11.80 -12.67
C SER A 237 -17.03 11.97 -14.15
N HIS A 238 -16.27 11.03 -14.73
CA HIS A 238 -15.87 11.09 -16.13
C HIS A 238 -17.02 10.70 -17.07
N GLU A 239 -17.52 9.49 -16.93
CA GLU A 239 -18.54 8.91 -17.80
C GLU A 239 -19.59 8.11 -17.04
N ASN A 240 -20.81 8.06 -17.64
CA ASN A 240 -21.85 7.16 -17.19
C ASN A 240 -21.91 5.93 -18.12
N ASP A 241 -21.93 4.75 -17.52
CA ASP A 241 -22.19 3.50 -18.25
C ASP A 241 -23.71 3.26 -18.31
N PRO A 242 -24.31 3.10 -19.52
CA PRO A 242 -25.74 2.92 -19.67
C PRO A 242 -26.23 1.55 -19.15
N ASP A 243 -25.38 0.54 -19.13
CA ASP A 243 -25.72 -0.79 -18.65
C ASP A 243 -25.73 -0.88 -17.12
N LEU A 244 -24.84 -0.15 -16.46
CA LEU A 244 -24.79 -0.04 -15.00
C LEU A 244 -25.70 1.08 -14.47
N GLY A 245 -26.04 2.06 -15.31
CA GLY A 245 -26.90 3.21 -14.98
C GLY A 245 -26.26 4.24 -14.05
N ILE A 246 -24.93 4.21 -13.91
CA ILE A 246 -24.17 5.08 -13.01
C ILE A 246 -22.82 5.50 -13.62
N ALA A 247 -22.17 6.48 -12.99
CA ALA A 247 -20.79 6.83 -13.30
C ALA A 247 -19.82 5.75 -12.83
N VAL A 248 -18.85 5.42 -13.67
CA VAL A 248 -17.92 4.29 -13.45
C VAL A 248 -16.52 4.70 -13.01
N ILE A 249 -16.15 5.97 -13.16
CA ILE A 249 -14.85 6.53 -12.74
C ILE A 249 -14.96 8.04 -12.57
N ASP A 250 -14.08 8.65 -11.77
CA ASP A 250 -13.94 10.12 -11.68
C ASP A 250 -12.91 10.63 -12.69
N SER A 251 -13.11 11.88 -13.17
CA SER A 251 -12.33 12.44 -14.27
C SER A 251 -10.85 12.57 -13.94
N TYR A 252 -10.52 13.07 -12.76
CA TYR A 252 -9.13 13.21 -12.33
C TYR A 252 -8.41 11.85 -12.33
N THR A 253 -8.99 10.87 -11.64
CA THR A 253 -8.42 9.52 -11.57
C THR A 253 -8.34 8.87 -12.96
N HIS A 254 -9.33 9.06 -13.82
CA HIS A 254 -9.33 8.55 -15.21
C HIS A 254 -8.09 9.02 -15.98
N TYR A 255 -7.84 10.33 -16.03
CA TYR A 255 -6.71 10.88 -16.79
C TYR A 255 -5.36 10.57 -16.16
N VAL A 256 -5.28 10.47 -14.83
CA VAL A 256 -4.08 9.98 -14.15
C VAL A 256 -3.79 8.53 -14.53
N LEU A 257 -4.80 7.66 -14.51
CA LEU A 257 -4.64 6.24 -14.90
C LEU A 257 -4.29 6.10 -16.39
N GLU A 258 -4.92 6.87 -17.27
CA GLU A 258 -4.60 6.90 -18.70
C GLU A 258 -3.12 7.24 -18.92
N TYR A 259 -2.61 8.26 -18.25
CA TYR A 259 -1.19 8.62 -18.30
C TYR A 259 -0.29 7.52 -17.75
N LEU A 260 -0.63 6.97 -16.60
CA LEU A 260 0.15 5.92 -15.96
C LEU A 260 0.18 4.61 -16.76
N GLU A 261 -0.82 4.31 -17.62
CA GLU A 261 -0.77 3.15 -18.51
C GLU A 261 0.42 3.21 -19.49
N GLY A 262 0.88 4.40 -19.86
CA GLY A 262 2.09 4.60 -20.66
C GLY A 262 3.40 4.36 -19.90
N ILE A 263 3.36 4.29 -18.57
CA ILE A 263 4.54 4.12 -17.72
C ILE A 263 4.87 2.63 -17.57
N ASN A 264 6.16 2.29 -17.68
CA ASN A 264 6.69 0.96 -17.39
C ASN A 264 7.71 1.01 -16.23
N LYS A 265 8.18 -0.17 -15.80
CA LYS A 265 9.09 -0.32 -14.64
C LYS A 265 10.44 0.38 -14.81
N THR A 266 10.82 0.73 -16.02
CA THR A 266 12.11 1.39 -16.36
C THR A 266 11.92 2.79 -16.91
N SER A 267 10.71 3.35 -16.77
CA SER A 267 10.41 4.69 -17.28
C SER A 267 11.23 5.75 -16.53
N PRO A 268 11.88 6.67 -17.25
CA PRO A 268 12.63 7.77 -16.67
C PRO A 268 11.73 8.98 -16.34
N LEU A 269 10.41 8.87 -16.53
CA LEU A 269 9.49 9.97 -16.31
C LEU A 269 9.36 10.29 -14.82
N THR A 270 9.31 11.58 -14.55
CA THR A 270 9.35 12.16 -13.21
C THR A 270 7.95 12.47 -12.67
N MET A 271 7.87 12.80 -11.40
CA MET A 271 6.64 13.28 -10.79
C MET A 271 6.20 14.63 -11.40
N GLN A 272 7.17 15.47 -11.84
CA GLN A 272 6.85 16.71 -12.55
C GLN A 272 6.15 16.43 -13.87
N ASP A 273 6.61 15.42 -14.64
CA ASP A 273 5.96 15.02 -15.90
C ASP A 273 4.50 14.59 -15.69
N LEU A 274 4.21 13.91 -14.56
CA LEU A 274 2.83 13.58 -14.19
C LEU A 274 2.00 14.82 -13.89
N PHE A 275 2.55 15.79 -13.16
CA PHE A 275 1.82 17.01 -12.80
C PHE A 275 1.60 17.94 -14.01
N ASP A 276 2.58 18.00 -14.92
CA ASP A 276 2.48 18.76 -16.18
C ASP A 276 1.41 18.17 -17.12
N HIS A 277 1.06 16.89 -16.92
CA HIS A 277 0.00 16.23 -17.69
C HIS A 277 -1.41 16.60 -17.21
N TYR A 278 -1.58 17.28 -16.09
CA TYR A 278 -2.89 17.67 -15.58
C TYR A 278 -3.56 18.68 -16.50
N ASP A 279 -4.65 18.27 -17.14
CA ASP A 279 -5.45 19.07 -18.06
C ASP A 279 -6.76 19.47 -17.39
N VAL A 280 -6.87 20.75 -17.01
CA VAL A 280 -8.03 21.31 -16.31
C VAL A 280 -9.33 21.16 -17.11
N GLU A 281 -9.25 21.29 -18.46
CA GLU A 281 -10.44 21.18 -19.31
C GLU A 281 -10.98 19.75 -19.34
N LYS A 282 -10.09 18.77 -19.40
CA LYS A 282 -10.46 17.34 -19.37
C LYS A 282 -10.90 16.90 -18.00
N ILE A 283 -10.15 17.25 -16.97
CA ILE A 283 -10.43 16.91 -15.56
C ILE A 283 -11.67 17.64 -15.05
N ARG A 284 -11.92 18.86 -15.57
CA ARG A 284 -13.02 19.76 -15.21
C ARG A 284 -12.94 20.33 -13.79
N SER A 285 -11.76 20.29 -13.20
CA SER A 285 -11.39 20.91 -11.94
C SER A 285 -9.91 21.26 -11.98
N HIS A 286 -9.40 21.98 -10.99
CA HIS A 286 -8.01 22.41 -10.93
C HIS A 286 -7.23 21.50 -9.95
N PRO A 287 -6.52 20.49 -10.44
CA PRO A 287 -5.63 19.71 -9.59
C PRO A 287 -4.54 20.60 -9.01
N GLY A 288 -4.23 20.37 -7.74
CA GLY A 288 -3.17 21.09 -7.05
C GLY A 288 -2.05 20.18 -6.66
N VAL A 289 -0.85 20.77 -6.52
CA VAL A 289 0.36 20.07 -6.04
C VAL A 289 0.96 20.86 -4.89
N ARG A 290 1.39 20.16 -3.85
CA ARG A 290 2.14 20.72 -2.74
C ARG A 290 3.46 20.00 -2.57
N SER A 291 4.56 20.69 -2.86
CA SER A 291 5.94 20.15 -2.86
C SER A 291 6.88 20.83 -1.85
N ASP A 292 6.41 21.85 -1.10
CA ASP A 292 7.24 22.61 -0.15
C ASP A 292 7.81 21.77 1.00
N LEU A 293 7.19 20.64 1.30
CA LEU A 293 7.63 19.69 2.32
C LEU A 293 8.54 18.59 1.76
N PHE A 294 8.69 18.51 0.45
CA PHE A 294 9.45 17.47 -0.22
C PHE A 294 10.88 17.94 -0.45
N LYS A 295 11.87 17.23 0.09
CA LYS A 295 13.26 17.71 0.14
C LYS A 295 13.97 17.69 -1.20
N ARG A 296 13.76 16.64 -2.02
CA ARG A 296 14.38 16.56 -3.34
C ARG A 296 13.55 17.28 -4.40
N PRO A 297 14.15 17.77 -5.49
CA PRO A 297 13.41 18.37 -6.58
C PRO A 297 12.39 17.38 -7.19
N VAL A 298 11.16 17.83 -7.45
CA VAL A 298 10.10 17.01 -8.03
C VAL A 298 10.48 16.49 -9.42
N GLU A 299 11.28 17.27 -10.16
CA GLU A 299 11.86 16.95 -11.46
C GLU A 299 12.87 15.79 -11.41
N SER A 300 13.39 15.47 -10.22
CA SER A 300 14.31 14.35 -10.00
C SER A 300 13.63 13.11 -9.40
N ALA A 301 12.40 13.25 -8.91
CA ALA A 301 11.64 12.16 -8.34
C ALA A 301 10.96 11.36 -9.45
N LEU A 302 11.30 10.09 -9.61
CA LEU A 302 10.69 9.26 -10.64
C LEU A 302 9.28 8.81 -10.22
N ILE A 303 8.38 8.65 -11.20
CA ILE A 303 7.06 8.06 -10.96
C ILE A 303 7.23 6.66 -10.35
N THR A 304 8.21 5.91 -10.81
CA THR A 304 8.52 4.57 -10.30
C THR A 304 9.03 4.54 -8.86
N ASP A 305 9.49 5.67 -8.31
CA ASP A 305 9.89 5.76 -6.89
C ASP A 305 8.70 5.58 -5.93
N PHE A 306 7.46 5.78 -6.42
CA PHE A 306 6.25 5.64 -5.62
C PHE A 306 5.31 4.56 -6.16
N PHE A 307 5.24 4.38 -7.48
CA PHE A 307 4.33 3.43 -8.12
C PHE A 307 5.01 2.11 -8.49
N GLY A 308 6.34 2.07 -8.54
CA GLY A 308 7.11 0.93 -9.01
C GLY A 308 7.53 -0.04 -7.89
N GLY A 309 7.89 -1.25 -8.28
CA GLY A 309 8.59 -2.18 -7.40
C GLY A 309 10.09 -1.86 -7.38
N VAL A 310 10.68 -1.80 -6.21
CA VAL A 310 12.13 -1.74 -6.05
C VAL A 310 12.66 -3.17 -6.09
N ALA A 311 13.25 -3.58 -7.20
CA ALA A 311 14.03 -4.80 -7.28
C ALA A 311 15.44 -4.50 -6.75
N GLN A 312 15.66 -4.59 -5.46
CA GLN A 312 17.02 -4.73 -4.95
C GLN A 312 17.47 -6.16 -5.24
N VAL A 313 18.31 -6.30 -6.24
CA VAL A 313 19.24 -7.43 -6.28
C VAL A 313 20.29 -7.11 -5.22
N GLU A 314 20.11 -7.63 -4.01
CA GLU A 314 21.26 -7.79 -3.12
C GLU A 314 22.21 -8.71 -3.88
N VAL A 315 23.23 -8.12 -4.50
CA VAL A 315 24.40 -8.85 -4.93
C VAL A 315 25.01 -9.31 -3.60
N MET A 316 24.68 -10.53 -3.17
CA MET A 316 25.46 -11.21 -2.15
C MET A 316 26.89 -11.21 -2.70
N GLN A 317 27.73 -10.35 -2.17
CA GLN A 317 29.18 -10.47 -2.39
C GLN A 317 29.50 -11.94 -2.10
N ASN A 318 30.09 -12.60 -3.08
CA ASN A 318 30.42 -14.01 -2.95
C ASN A 318 31.13 -14.18 -1.61
N VAL A 319 30.73 -15.18 -0.82
CA VAL A 319 31.37 -15.51 0.46
C VAL A 319 32.89 -15.69 0.30
N ALA A 320 33.34 -15.98 -0.92
CA ALA A 320 34.76 -16.01 -1.30
C ALA A 320 35.44 -14.63 -1.26
N ASP A 321 34.73 -13.53 -1.58
CA ASP A 321 35.32 -12.17 -1.55
C ASP A 321 35.43 -11.67 -0.11
N ILE A 322 34.45 -12.02 0.75
CA ILE A 322 34.49 -11.71 2.18
C ILE A 322 35.59 -12.52 2.89
N ALA A 323 35.83 -13.78 2.48
CA ALA A 323 36.89 -14.61 3.02
C ALA A 323 38.28 -14.11 2.61
N ALA A 324 38.43 -13.48 1.44
CA ALA A 324 39.68 -12.88 0.99
C ALA A 324 40.03 -11.59 1.75
N ASP A 325 39.04 -10.77 2.11
CA ASP A 325 39.24 -9.54 2.89
C ASP A 325 39.47 -9.78 4.40
N LEU A 326 39.07 -10.95 4.91
CA LEU A 326 39.18 -11.32 6.32
C LEU A 326 40.36 -12.27 6.62
N ALA A 327 41.11 -12.73 5.61
CA ALA A 327 42.21 -13.64 5.82
C ALA A 327 43.43 -12.85 6.38
N PRO A 328 43.91 -13.09 7.61
CA PRO A 328 45.22 -12.61 8.03
C PRO A 328 46.26 -13.30 7.15
N ALA A 329 47.31 -12.54 6.83
CA ALA A 329 48.32 -12.89 5.82
C ALA A 329 49.18 -14.12 6.09
N ASP A 330 48.91 -14.87 7.16
CA ASP A 330 49.61 -16.11 7.53
C ASP A 330 48.67 -17.07 8.26
N GLU A 331 48.11 -18.04 7.56
CA GLU A 331 47.75 -19.36 8.12
C GLU A 331 47.14 -20.28 7.03
N GLU A 332 47.99 -21.10 6.45
CA GLU A 332 47.66 -22.13 5.46
C GLU A 332 46.89 -23.37 6.06
N GLU A 333 46.63 -23.38 7.34
CA GLU A 333 46.13 -24.59 8.05
C GLU A 333 44.60 -24.60 8.35
N THR A 334 43.88 -23.48 8.21
CA THR A 334 42.47 -23.43 8.61
C THR A 334 41.50 -23.79 7.45
N ILE A 335 41.95 -23.79 6.22
CA ILE A 335 41.09 -24.03 5.04
C ILE A 335 40.71 -25.50 4.87
N LEU A 336 41.44 -26.45 5.48
CA LEU A 336 41.21 -27.90 5.31
C LEU A 336 40.01 -28.45 6.13
N HIS A 337 39.53 -27.70 7.11
CA HIS A 337 38.41 -28.15 7.97
C HIS A 337 37.02 -27.68 7.49
N LEU A 338 36.92 -26.70 6.63
CA LEU A 338 35.64 -26.19 6.14
C LEU A 338 35.14 -26.83 4.85
N THR A 339 35.97 -27.62 4.16
CA THR A 339 35.57 -28.30 2.90
C THR A 339 35.02 -29.69 3.07
N ARG A 340 34.89 -30.20 4.30
CA ARG A 340 34.32 -31.53 4.55
C ARG A 340 32.82 -31.39 4.79
N ALA A 341 32.04 -31.26 3.72
CA ALA A 341 30.59 -31.49 3.78
C ALA A 341 30.32 -32.90 4.34
N PRO A 342 29.36 -33.06 5.25
CA PRO A 342 28.98 -34.39 5.71
C PRO A 342 28.45 -35.17 4.51
N LYS A 343 29.04 -36.34 4.23
CA LYS A 343 28.47 -37.30 3.29
C LYS A 343 27.11 -37.69 3.81
N ILE A 344 26.06 -37.21 3.15
CA ILE A 344 24.73 -37.79 3.32
C ILE A 344 24.78 -39.12 2.61
N ASP A 345 24.76 -40.22 3.38
CA ASP A 345 24.62 -41.57 2.83
C ASP A 345 23.29 -41.60 2.08
N ALA A 346 23.37 -41.96 0.79
CA ALA A 346 22.21 -42.13 -0.06
C ALA A 346 21.38 -43.29 0.50
N VAL A 347 20.25 -42.98 1.10
CA VAL A 347 19.24 -43.97 1.46
C VAL A 347 18.67 -44.51 0.14
N ALA A 348 18.89 -45.78 -0.12
CA ALA A 348 18.37 -46.50 -1.26
C ALA A 348 16.83 -46.35 -1.35
N PRO A 349 16.26 -46.20 -2.54
CA PRO A 349 14.82 -46.09 -2.70
C PRO A 349 14.16 -47.42 -2.26
N ARG A 350 13.33 -47.36 -1.22
CA ARG A 350 12.42 -48.43 -0.87
C ARG A 350 11.37 -48.55 -1.97
N ASN A 351 11.41 -49.70 -2.67
CA ASN A 351 10.33 -50.12 -3.54
C ASN A 351 9.04 -50.28 -2.72
N MET A 352 8.14 -49.33 -2.84
CA MET A 352 6.76 -49.52 -2.42
C MET A 352 5.97 -50.03 -3.60
N SER A 353 5.59 -51.31 -3.54
CA SER A 353 4.65 -51.94 -4.44
C SER A 353 3.30 -51.21 -4.40
N LEU A 354 2.82 -50.82 -5.56
CA LEU A 354 1.45 -50.33 -5.75
C LEU A 354 0.48 -51.50 -5.49
N GLU A 355 -0.15 -51.56 -4.35
CA GLU A 355 -1.42 -52.25 -4.18
C GLU A 355 -2.53 -51.26 -4.56
N GLN A 356 -3.21 -51.63 -5.65
CA GLN A 356 -4.43 -50.99 -6.11
C GLN A 356 -5.57 -51.27 -5.10
N HIS A 357 -5.94 -50.29 -4.29
CA HIS A 357 -7.26 -50.27 -3.70
C HIS A 357 -8.09 -49.22 -4.45
N THR A 358 -8.91 -49.72 -5.36
CA THR A 358 -10.05 -48.99 -5.93
C THR A 358 -11.13 -48.88 -4.89
N GLU A 359 -11.21 -47.77 -4.20
CA GLU A 359 -12.46 -47.30 -3.59
C GLU A 359 -12.84 -45.94 -4.17
N VAL A 360 -13.79 -46.00 -5.08
CA VAL A 360 -14.51 -44.84 -5.59
C VAL A 360 -15.45 -44.37 -4.50
N SER A 361 -15.04 -43.38 -3.71
CA SER A 361 -15.98 -42.59 -2.91
C SER A 361 -16.21 -41.26 -3.62
N SER A 362 -17.37 -41.19 -4.26
CA SER A 362 -17.95 -39.98 -4.83
C SER A 362 -18.19 -38.93 -3.74
N TRP A 363 -17.32 -37.94 -3.64
CA TRP A 363 -17.62 -36.70 -2.93
C TRP A 363 -18.11 -35.68 -3.96
N GLY A 364 -19.39 -35.79 -4.32
CA GLY A 364 -20.15 -34.71 -4.90
C GLY A 364 -20.41 -33.63 -3.86
N GLY A 365 -19.46 -32.75 -3.66
CA GLY A 365 -19.62 -31.51 -2.90
C GLY A 365 -20.39 -30.51 -3.74
N THR A 366 -21.72 -30.64 -3.73
CA THR A 366 -22.62 -29.64 -4.28
C THR A 366 -22.44 -28.31 -3.55
N TRP A 367 -22.12 -27.29 -4.30
CA TRP A 367 -22.25 -25.88 -3.93
C TRP A 367 -23.69 -25.59 -3.53
N ARG A 368 -24.00 -25.63 -2.23
CA ARG A 368 -25.22 -25.12 -1.66
C ARG A 368 -24.93 -23.81 -0.96
N ILE A 369 -24.90 -22.76 -1.74
CA ILE A 369 -24.92 -21.41 -1.19
C ILE A 369 -26.28 -20.80 -1.51
N CYS A 370 -27.00 -20.41 -0.44
CA CYS A 370 -28.14 -19.51 -0.42
C CYS A 370 -29.35 -19.87 -1.30
N ARG A 371 -30.02 -21.00 -0.98
CA ARG A 371 -31.43 -21.17 -1.27
C ARG A 371 -32.10 -21.75 -0.04
N SER A 372 -32.56 -20.91 0.86
CA SER A 372 -33.61 -21.19 1.81
C SER A 372 -33.95 -19.92 2.59
N TRP A 373 -34.95 -19.24 2.17
CA TRP A 373 -35.96 -18.56 3.00
C TRP A 373 -36.96 -17.86 2.07
N VAL A 374 -37.64 -18.63 1.22
CA VAL A 374 -38.93 -18.26 0.66
C VAL A 374 -39.79 -19.55 0.65
N GLY A 375 -40.73 -19.57 1.49
CA GLY A 375 -41.76 -20.64 1.45
C GLY A 375 -42.13 -21.13 2.83
N LEU A 376 -43.02 -20.40 3.51
CA LEU A 376 -44.08 -20.93 4.36
C LEU A 376 -44.83 -19.76 4.99
N GLY A 377 -45.98 -19.45 4.40
CA GLY A 377 -46.86 -18.41 4.93
C GLY A 377 -48.07 -18.12 4.07
N LEU A 378 -48.65 -19.14 3.49
CA LEU A 378 -50.01 -19.09 2.92
C LEU A 378 -50.78 -20.22 3.53
N VAL A 379 -51.59 -19.94 4.53
CA VAL A 379 -52.93 -20.49 4.81
C VAL A 379 -53.44 -19.80 6.10
N GLY A 380 -54.60 -19.18 6.01
CA GLY A 380 -55.42 -18.89 7.18
C GLY A 380 -55.88 -17.45 7.33
N GLY A 381 -57.07 -17.14 6.94
CA GLY A 381 -57.83 -16.06 7.55
C GLY A 381 -58.57 -15.09 6.63
N LEU A 382 -59.45 -15.61 5.79
CA LEU A 382 -60.65 -14.88 5.38
C LEU A 382 -61.64 -14.83 6.57
N VAL A 383 -61.85 -13.68 7.16
CA VAL A 383 -63.14 -13.27 7.73
C VAL A 383 -63.18 -11.75 7.74
N GLY A 384 -64.22 -11.23 7.14
CA GLY A 384 -64.48 -9.83 6.93
C GLY A 384 -64.80 -9.03 8.16
N TRP A 385 -64.79 -7.72 7.97
CA TRP A 385 -65.83 -6.86 8.51
C TRP A 385 -66.01 -5.62 7.63
N VAL A 386 -67.26 -5.49 7.21
CA VAL A 386 -67.85 -4.31 6.59
C VAL A 386 -68.26 -3.37 7.72
N GLY A 387 -68.12 -2.07 7.55
CA GLY A 387 -68.92 -1.13 8.29
C GLY A 387 -68.37 0.24 8.58
N THR A 388 -68.81 1.20 7.78
CA THR A 388 -69.29 2.55 8.17
C THR A 388 -68.33 3.54 8.90
N ARG A 389 -68.00 4.57 8.32
CA ARG A 389 -68.53 5.90 7.92
C ARG A 389 -67.43 6.74 7.28
#